data_d458c899af64decda02bbbfa33499298
#
_entry.id   d458c899af64decda02bbbfa33499298
#
_cell.length_a   1.000
_cell.length_b   1.000
_cell.length_c   1.000
_cell.angle_alpha   90.00
_cell.angle_beta   90.00
_cell.angle_gamma   90.00
#
_symmetry.space_group_name_H-M   'P 1'
#
loop_
_entity.id
_entity.type
_entity.pdbx_description
1 polymer ?
#
loop_
_entity_poly.entity_id
_entity_poly.type
_entity_poly.pdbx_seq_one_letter_code
_entity_poly.pdbx_strand_id
1 'polypeptide(L)'
;MSTKEVESMCFKRWFVLYAYTYEEFLKSETFSRSRKIEYLSSRFCAKEAVFKCLCSYTGEKLKFKPKSIEVLNNVNNVPVVKLDFPYDISFTGGLTVSISHKKNICVAIALIK
;
A
#
# COMPACT_ATOMS: atom_id res chain seq x y z
N MET A 1 0.89 -11.44 0.16
CA MET A 1 0.20 -11.50 1.46
C MET A 1 -1.23 -11.98 1.25
N SER A 2 -1.73 -12.84 2.09
CA SER A 2 -3.11 -13.32 1.99
C SER A 2 -4.07 -12.34 2.65
N THR A 3 -5.31 -12.28 2.15
CA THR A 3 -6.34 -11.42 2.74
C THR A 3 -6.72 -11.86 4.15
N LYS A 4 -6.59 -13.15 4.47
CA LYS A 4 -6.87 -13.65 5.82
C LYS A 4 -5.89 -13.12 6.85
N GLU A 5 -4.61 -12.98 6.49
CA GLU A 5 -3.61 -12.41 7.38
C GLU A 5 -3.95 -10.94 7.68
N VAL A 6 -4.29 -10.17 6.66
CA VAL A 6 -4.67 -8.77 6.82
C VAL A 6 -6.00 -8.65 7.56
N GLU A 7 -6.96 -9.54 7.27
CA GLU A 7 -8.24 -9.55 7.98
C GLU A 7 -8.05 -9.71 9.48
N SER A 8 -7.20 -10.66 9.89
CA SER A 8 -6.88 -10.87 11.29
C SER A 8 -6.29 -9.60 11.93
N MET A 9 -5.42 -8.89 11.20
CA MET A 9 -4.74 -7.69 11.70
C MET A 9 -5.62 -6.44 11.65
N CYS A 10 -6.51 -6.32 10.65
CA CYS A 10 -7.35 -5.13 10.48
C CYS A 10 -8.30 -4.87 11.64
N PHE A 11 -8.61 -5.87 12.46
CA PHE A 11 -9.41 -5.69 13.66
C PHE A 11 -8.57 -5.23 14.84
N LYS A 12 -7.25 -5.17 14.70
CA LYS A 12 -6.36 -4.66 15.72
C LYS A 12 -6.10 -3.18 15.45
N ARG A 13 -6.56 -2.34 16.35
CA ARG A 13 -6.44 -0.89 16.21
C ARG A 13 -4.98 -0.45 15.98
N TRP A 14 -4.04 -1.07 16.67
CA TRP A 14 -2.63 -0.70 16.54
C TRP A 14 -2.12 -0.94 15.11
N PHE A 15 -2.57 -2.01 14.44
CA PHE A 15 -2.14 -2.31 13.08
C PHE A 15 -2.68 -1.27 12.10
N VAL A 16 -3.95 -0.90 12.24
CA VAL A 16 -4.55 0.11 11.37
C VAL A 16 -3.82 1.44 11.51
N LEU A 17 -3.53 1.83 12.75
CA LEU A 17 -2.79 3.08 13.03
C LEU A 17 -1.36 3.04 12.52
N TYR A 18 -0.75 1.86 12.50
CA TYR A 18 0.62 1.68 12.02
C TYR A 18 0.70 1.64 10.49
N ALA A 19 -0.25 0.95 9.84
CA ALA A 19 -0.12 0.54 8.44
C ALA A 19 -0.75 1.52 7.44
N TYR A 20 -1.74 2.30 7.84
CA TYR A 20 -2.54 3.09 6.90
C TYR A 20 -2.53 4.56 7.23
N THR A 21 -2.56 5.40 6.17
CA THR A 21 -2.74 6.84 6.34
C THR A 21 -4.20 7.15 6.66
N TYR A 22 -4.45 8.36 7.14
CA TYR A 22 -5.81 8.80 7.45
C TYR A 22 -6.72 8.73 6.22
N GLU A 23 -6.23 9.15 5.07
CA GLU A 23 -6.99 9.13 3.81
C GLU A 23 -7.33 7.70 3.38
N GLU A 24 -6.38 6.77 3.52
CA GLU A 24 -6.63 5.36 3.24
C GLU A 24 -7.68 4.78 4.17
N PHE A 25 -7.61 5.13 5.44
CA PHE A 25 -8.58 4.69 6.43
C PHE A 25 -9.98 5.22 6.11
N LEU A 26 -10.09 6.52 5.83
CA LEU A 26 -11.38 7.14 5.49
C LEU A 26 -12.01 6.48 4.26
N LYS A 27 -11.19 6.22 3.25
CA LYS A 27 -11.68 5.55 2.05
C LYS A 27 -12.21 4.15 2.36
N SER A 28 -11.52 3.42 3.25
CA SER A 28 -11.94 2.07 3.64
C SER A 28 -13.30 2.06 4.33
N GLU A 29 -13.62 3.13 5.07
CA GLU A 29 -14.90 3.25 5.78
C GLU A 29 -16.09 3.42 4.83
N THR A 30 -15.86 3.75 3.56
CA THR A 30 -16.94 3.88 2.56
C THR A 30 -17.41 2.54 2.00
N PHE A 31 -16.70 1.45 2.32
CA PHE A 31 -16.98 0.12 1.77
C PHE A 31 -17.71 -0.77 2.77
N SER A 32 -18.38 -1.81 2.26
CA SER A 32 -18.89 -2.89 3.08
C SER A 32 -17.71 -3.63 3.74
N ARG A 33 -18.01 -4.47 4.75
CA ARG A 33 -16.96 -5.17 5.49
C ARG A 33 -16.02 -5.97 4.58
N SER A 34 -16.56 -6.76 3.67
CA SER A 34 -15.73 -7.58 2.77
C SER A 34 -14.89 -6.73 1.82
N ARG A 35 -15.48 -5.67 1.28
CA ARG A 35 -14.75 -4.73 0.41
C ARG A 35 -13.70 -3.95 1.18
N LYS A 36 -13.99 -3.59 2.43
CA LYS A 36 -13.04 -2.91 3.30
C LYS A 36 -11.78 -3.76 3.51
N ILE A 37 -11.95 -5.04 3.83
CA ILE A 37 -10.84 -5.96 4.04
C ILE A 37 -10.02 -6.11 2.75
N GLU A 38 -10.71 -6.28 1.62
CA GLU A 38 -10.08 -6.38 0.31
C GLU A 38 -9.28 -5.11 -0.02
N TYR A 39 -9.87 -3.93 0.23
CA TYR A 39 -9.21 -2.65 -0.01
C TYR A 39 -7.96 -2.51 0.86
N LEU A 40 -8.08 -2.75 2.16
CA LEU A 40 -6.95 -2.59 3.09
C LEU A 40 -5.83 -3.58 2.78
N SER A 41 -6.17 -4.83 2.43
CA SER A 41 -5.15 -5.81 2.07
C SER A 41 -4.43 -5.43 0.78
N SER A 42 -5.15 -4.90 -0.21
CA SER A 42 -4.54 -4.44 -1.46
C SER A 42 -3.59 -3.26 -1.22
N ARG A 43 -3.96 -2.32 -0.34
CA ARG A 43 -3.11 -1.19 0.01
C ARG A 43 -1.84 -1.65 0.71
N PHE A 44 -1.95 -2.55 1.67
CA PHE A 44 -0.78 -3.06 2.38
C PHE A 44 0.16 -3.81 1.45
N CYS A 45 -0.38 -4.65 0.57
CA CYS A 45 0.38 -5.38 -0.44
C CYS A 45 1.16 -4.41 -1.35
N ALA A 46 0.50 -3.34 -1.81
CA ALA A 46 1.14 -2.33 -2.64
C ALA A 46 2.26 -1.60 -1.88
N LYS A 47 2.06 -1.29 -0.60
CA LYS A 47 3.09 -0.64 0.23
C LYS A 47 4.34 -1.50 0.35
N GLU A 48 4.17 -2.80 0.56
CA GLU A 48 5.31 -3.72 0.61
C GLU A 48 6.06 -3.77 -0.72
N ALA A 49 5.33 -3.81 -1.83
CA ALA A 49 5.93 -3.84 -3.16
C ALA A 49 6.72 -2.55 -3.44
N VAL A 50 6.14 -1.40 -3.11
CA VAL A 50 6.79 -0.09 -3.25
C VAL A 50 8.06 -0.03 -2.38
N PHE A 51 7.96 -0.48 -1.13
CA PHE A 51 9.09 -0.49 -0.21
C PHE A 51 10.26 -1.30 -0.75
N LYS A 52 9.99 -2.52 -1.24
CA LYS A 52 11.04 -3.37 -1.81
C LYS A 52 11.64 -2.74 -3.05
N CYS A 53 10.83 -2.10 -3.87
CA CYS A 53 11.28 -1.39 -5.06
C CYS A 53 12.22 -0.23 -4.68
N LEU A 54 11.88 0.54 -3.64
CA LEU A 54 12.72 1.63 -3.15
C LEU A 54 14.04 1.13 -2.59
N CYS A 55 14.03 0.05 -1.83
CA CYS A 55 15.27 -0.57 -1.33
C CYS A 55 16.16 -1.00 -2.48
N SER A 56 15.59 -1.60 -3.51
CA SER A 56 16.34 -2.02 -4.70
C SER A 56 16.91 -0.83 -5.46
N TYR A 57 16.13 0.23 -5.60
CA TYR A 57 16.55 1.43 -6.32
C TYR A 57 17.69 2.15 -5.61
N THR A 58 17.61 2.32 -4.29
CA THR A 58 18.64 3.02 -3.51
C THR A 58 19.84 2.15 -3.20
N GLY A 59 19.70 0.82 -3.29
CA GLY A 59 20.72 -0.11 -2.84
C GLY A 59 20.89 -0.16 -1.34
N GLU A 60 19.99 0.45 -0.59
CA GLU A 60 20.06 0.54 0.86
C GLU A 60 18.96 -0.30 1.51
N LYS A 61 19.23 -0.78 2.72
CA LYS A 61 18.24 -1.48 3.52
C LYS A 61 17.47 -0.46 4.34
N LEU A 62 16.34 -0.01 3.80
CA LEU A 62 15.48 0.98 4.45
C LEU A 62 14.59 0.31 5.49
N LYS A 63 14.13 1.10 6.46
CA LYS A 63 13.15 0.64 7.44
C LYS A 63 11.75 0.76 6.85
N PHE A 64 10.92 -0.27 7.05
CA PHE A 64 9.55 -0.26 6.54
C PHE A 64 8.65 0.63 7.40
N LYS A 65 8.17 1.71 6.82
CA LYS A 65 7.22 2.65 7.43
C LYS A 65 6.02 2.80 6.51
N PRO A 66 5.03 1.93 6.64
CA PRO A 66 3.91 1.90 5.68
C PRO A 66 3.07 3.18 5.64
N LYS A 67 2.99 3.95 6.73
CA LYS A 67 2.28 5.24 6.71
C LYS A 67 2.97 6.29 5.85
N SER A 68 4.23 6.11 5.53
CA SER A 68 4.96 7.03 4.66
C SER A 68 4.79 6.69 3.18
N ILE A 69 4.06 5.63 2.88
CA ILE A 69 3.72 5.21 1.52
C ILE A 69 2.20 5.21 1.43
N GLU A 70 1.63 6.21 0.77
CA GLU A 70 0.18 6.29 0.60
C GLU A 70 -0.21 5.83 -0.78
N VAL A 71 -1.19 4.93 -0.87
CA VAL A 71 -1.68 4.39 -2.14
C VAL A 71 -3.17 4.67 -2.23
N LEU A 72 -3.54 5.62 -3.06
CA LEU A 72 -4.92 6.00 -3.33
C LEU A 72 -5.19 5.83 -4.82
N ASN A 73 -6.45 5.80 -5.21
CA ASN A 73 -6.82 5.77 -6.61
C ASN A 73 -7.17 7.18 -7.08
N ASN A 74 -6.78 7.51 -8.31
CA ASN A 74 -7.20 8.78 -8.93
C ASN A 74 -8.63 8.66 -9.47
N VAL A 75 -9.12 9.71 -10.15
CA VAL A 75 -10.47 9.75 -10.70
C VAL A 75 -10.73 8.66 -11.73
N ASN A 76 -9.68 8.14 -12.36
CA ASN A 76 -9.78 7.06 -13.34
C ASN A 76 -9.60 5.67 -12.69
N ASN A 77 -9.66 5.61 -11.36
CA ASN A 77 -9.49 4.38 -10.58
C ASN A 77 -8.12 3.72 -10.78
N VAL A 78 -7.10 4.52 -11.03
CA VAL A 78 -5.71 4.05 -11.18
C VAL A 78 -4.96 4.32 -9.89
N PRO A 79 -4.20 3.34 -9.36
CA PRO A 79 -3.42 3.56 -8.12
C PRO A 79 -2.36 4.65 -8.31
N VAL A 80 -2.30 5.56 -7.35
CA VAL A 80 -1.31 6.64 -7.30
C VAL A 80 -0.60 6.56 -5.96
N VAL A 81 0.74 6.58 -6.00
CA VAL A 81 1.58 6.47 -4.81
C VAL A 81 2.10 7.84 -4.43
N LYS A 82 1.92 8.21 -3.17
CA LYS A 82 2.52 9.39 -2.58
C LYS A 82 3.53 8.94 -1.52
N LEU A 83 4.75 9.48 -1.61
CA LEU A 83 5.84 9.13 -0.71
C LEU A 83 6.17 10.31 0.21
N ASP A 84 6.19 10.04 1.52
CA ASP A 84 6.64 10.99 2.53
C ASP A 84 7.95 10.51 3.13
N PHE A 85 8.59 11.37 3.95
CA PHE A 85 9.83 11.02 4.62
C PHE A 85 9.70 9.67 5.35
N PRO A 86 10.65 8.75 5.22
CA PRO A 86 11.98 8.86 4.61
C PRO A 86 12.05 8.44 3.14
N TYR A 87 10.91 8.28 2.45
CA TYR A 87 10.85 7.75 1.08
C TYR A 87 10.67 8.84 0.01
N ASP A 88 10.77 10.10 0.38
CA ASP A 88 10.66 11.24 -0.54
C ASP A 88 11.91 11.37 -1.42
N ILE A 89 12.20 10.32 -2.14
CA ILE A 89 13.37 10.17 -2.99
C ILE A 89 13.03 10.68 -4.39
N SER A 90 13.96 11.43 -4.99
CA SER A 90 13.81 11.83 -6.39
C SER A 90 14.27 10.72 -7.32
N PHE A 91 13.47 10.44 -8.35
CA PHE A 91 13.90 9.59 -9.45
C PHE A 91 13.52 10.26 -10.77
N THR A 92 14.31 9.94 -11.81
CA THR A 92 14.16 10.58 -13.12
C THR A 92 12.90 10.16 -13.86
N GLY A 93 12.42 8.95 -13.62
CA GLY A 93 11.17 8.46 -14.19
C GLY A 93 10.03 8.60 -13.21
N GLY A 94 9.14 7.69 -13.20
CA GLY A 94 8.03 7.66 -12.25
C GLY A 94 8.01 6.35 -11.50
N LEU A 95 7.31 6.36 -10.37
CA LEU A 95 6.98 5.14 -9.64
C LEU A 95 5.56 4.75 -10.02
N THR A 96 5.39 3.55 -10.50
CA THR A 96 4.06 3.00 -10.82
C THR A 96 3.83 1.74 -10.02
N VAL A 97 2.58 1.50 -9.65
CA VAL A 97 2.17 0.29 -8.95
C VAL A 97 0.97 -0.32 -9.64
N SER A 98 0.96 -1.64 -9.73
CA SER A 98 -0.16 -2.40 -10.27
C SER A 98 -0.61 -3.38 -9.20
N ILE A 99 -1.92 -3.47 -8.97
CA ILE A 99 -2.48 -4.29 -7.90
C ILE A 99 -3.48 -5.26 -8.52
N SER A 100 -3.36 -6.54 -8.14
CA SER A 100 -4.30 -7.57 -8.54
C SER A 100 -4.82 -8.29 -7.31
N HIS A 101 -6.11 -8.48 -7.23
CA HIS A 101 -6.75 -9.17 -6.12
C HIS A 101 -7.63 -10.29 -6.66
N LYS A 102 -7.42 -11.51 -6.15
CA LYS A 102 -8.20 -12.68 -6.57
C LYS A 102 -8.45 -13.58 -5.36
N LYS A 103 -9.72 -13.80 -5.02
CA LYS A 103 -10.14 -14.60 -3.87
C LYS A 103 -9.46 -14.10 -2.58
N ASN A 104 -8.59 -14.89 -1.99
CA ASN A 104 -7.94 -14.58 -0.72
C ASN A 104 -6.48 -14.14 -0.91
N ILE A 105 -6.08 -13.80 -2.14
CA ILE A 105 -4.70 -13.44 -2.45
C ILE A 105 -4.66 -12.08 -3.11
N CYS A 106 -3.74 -11.25 -2.65
CA CYS A 106 -3.45 -9.95 -3.23
C CYS A 106 -2.01 -9.94 -3.72
N VAL A 107 -1.79 -9.45 -4.94
CA VAL A 107 -0.46 -9.31 -5.53
C VAL A 107 -0.29 -7.88 -6.02
N ALA A 108 0.87 -7.30 -5.74
CA ALA A 108 1.20 -5.97 -6.23
C ALA A 108 2.60 -5.96 -6.83
N ILE A 109 2.77 -5.17 -7.88
CA ILE A 109 4.05 -4.97 -8.55
C ILE A 109 4.32 -3.47 -8.58
N ALA A 110 5.51 -3.07 -8.15
CA ALA A 110 5.96 -1.68 -8.20
C ALA A 110 7.18 -1.56 -9.09
N LEU A 111 7.19 -0.54 -9.94
CA LEU A 111 8.27 -0.28 -10.88
C LEU A 111 8.70 1.18 -10.82
N ILE A 112 10.02 1.41 -10.85
CA ILE A 112 10.60 2.74 -11.04
C ILE A 112 11.20 2.78 -12.44
N LYS A 113 10.77 3.74 -13.21
CA LYS A 113 11.28 3.93 -14.57
C LYS A 113 12.40 4.95 -14.60
#